data_7193f1bcafa33b62f050ad1a144e7080
#
_entry.id   7193f1bcafa33b62f050ad1a144e7080
#
_cell.length_a   1.000
_cell.length_b   1.000
_cell.length_c   1.000
_cell.angle_alpha   90.00
_cell.angle_beta   90.00
_cell.angle_gamma   90.00
#
_symmetry.space_group_name_H-M   'P 1'
#
loop_
_entity.id
_entity.type
_entity.pdbx_description
1 polymer ?
#
loop_
_entity_poly.entity_id
_entity_poly.type
_entity_poly.pdbx_seq_one_letter_code
_entity_poly.pdbx_strand_id
1 'polypeptide(L)'
;MKILKNKRILVCGKGGSGKSSVVSLLGKSLLKNGYRVILLDADASNPGGLFRLLSTKINAPKPLIEFFGGREKVTCPSDDPSPMTRINSNLPINETVIDLSEIPEKYSFKKKDLTLFQIGKIKEACEGCDGPMSKVARDFIVKGDFVTLIDVEAGIEHFGRGVEKNVDVVLVIVDPTFESFVIAEIVAKMTSYLGSNNVWAILNKVDSKEIELIMQNSLKKREVNYLGSINFDKEIHKAGLEGKMIAQCKAEKKIEGIIKKLENLLETEMEYK
;
A
#
# COMPACT_ATOMS: atom_id res chain seq x y z
N MET A 1 6.25 -2.27 23.03
CA MET A 1 7.13 -1.83 21.89
C MET A 1 6.26 -1.55 20.66
N LYS A 2 6.59 -0.62 19.77
CA LYS A 2 5.82 -0.40 18.53
C LYS A 2 6.36 -1.34 17.45
N ILE A 3 5.74 -2.51 17.32
CA ILE A 3 6.19 -3.63 16.46
C ILE A 3 6.25 -3.27 14.98
N LEU A 4 5.37 -2.37 14.51
CA LEU A 4 5.32 -1.99 13.10
C LEU A 4 6.33 -0.90 12.71
N LYS A 5 7.16 -0.40 13.63
CA LYS A 5 8.24 0.53 13.28
C LYS A 5 9.19 -0.08 12.25
N ASN A 6 9.57 0.72 11.27
CA ASN A 6 10.43 0.33 10.14
C ASN A 6 9.83 -0.75 9.23
N LYS A 7 8.56 -1.10 9.41
CA LYS A 7 7.90 -2.07 8.56
C LYS A 7 7.34 -1.42 7.30
N ARG A 8 7.51 -2.12 6.17
CA ARG A 8 6.94 -1.78 4.88
C ARG A 8 5.82 -2.77 4.56
N ILE A 9 4.63 -2.25 4.39
CA ILE A 9 3.40 -3.02 4.19
C ILE A 9 2.86 -2.72 2.80
N LEU A 10 2.88 -3.70 1.93
CA LEU A 10 2.28 -3.63 0.61
C LEU A 10 0.79 -3.95 0.70
N VAL A 11 -0.04 -3.13 0.07
CA VAL A 11 -1.50 -3.36 0.00
C VAL A 11 -1.89 -3.55 -1.46
N CYS A 12 -2.32 -4.75 -1.79
CA CYS A 12 -2.70 -5.15 -3.15
C CYS A 12 -4.09 -5.80 -3.21
N GLY A 13 -4.53 -6.25 -4.37
CA GLY A 13 -5.80 -6.92 -4.60
C GLY A 13 -6.49 -6.45 -5.87
N LYS A 14 -7.69 -6.99 -6.13
CA LYS A 14 -8.50 -6.73 -7.33
C LYS A 14 -8.84 -5.24 -7.50
N GLY A 15 -9.03 -4.82 -8.75
CA GLY A 15 -9.61 -3.51 -9.08
C GLY A 15 -10.97 -3.31 -8.41
N GLY A 16 -11.14 -2.17 -7.75
CA GLY A 16 -12.38 -1.87 -7.04
C GLY A 16 -12.56 -2.57 -5.68
N SER A 17 -11.64 -3.43 -5.21
CA SER A 17 -11.75 -4.09 -3.89
C SER A 17 -11.71 -3.13 -2.70
N GLY A 18 -11.27 -1.87 -2.90
CA GLY A 18 -11.21 -0.84 -1.86
C GLY A 18 -9.83 -0.64 -1.23
N LYS A 19 -8.75 -1.06 -1.92
CA LYS A 19 -7.36 -0.91 -1.46
C LYS A 19 -7.05 0.47 -0.89
N SER A 20 -7.18 1.52 -1.69
CA SER A 20 -6.85 2.89 -1.29
C SER A 20 -7.67 3.37 -0.09
N SER A 21 -8.95 2.98 0.01
CA SER A 21 -9.77 3.28 1.20
C SER A 21 -9.22 2.60 2.44
N VAL A 22 -8.85 1.32 2.34
CA VAL A 22 -8.25 0.56 3.44
C VAL A 22 -6.90 1.15 3.83
N VAL A 23 -6.03 1.48 2.86
CA VAL A 23 -4.73 2.14 3.11
C VAL A 23 -4.92 3.48 3.85
N SER A 24 -5.88 4.30 3.40
CA SER A 24 -6.21 5.57 4.06
C SER A 24 -6.63 5.36 5.52
N LEU A 25 -7.47 4.36 5.80
CA LEU A 25 -7.94 4.05 7.15
C LEU A 25 -6.84 3.43 8.01
N LEU A 26 -6.03 2.53 7.47
CA LEU A 26 -4.84 1.99 8.16
C LEU A 26 -3.88 3.12 8.54
N GLY A 27 -3.56 4.01 7.62
CA GLY A 27 -2.69 5.16 7.89
C GLY A 27 -3.22 6.06 9.00
N LYS A 28 -4.53 6.38 8.98
CA LYS A 28 -5.17 7.17 10.04
C LYS A 28 -5.15 6.46 11.40
N SER A 29 -5.40 5.15 11.41
CA SER A 29 -5.41 4.37 12.65
C SER A 29 -4.01 4.20 13.22
N LEU A 30 -2.99 3.93 12.40
CA LEU A 30 -1.59 3.90 12.82
C LEU A 30 -1.15 5.24 13.41
N LEU A 31 -1.54 6.36 12.78
CA LEU A 31 -1.28 7.70 13.31
C LEU A 31 -1.93 7.91 14.69
N LYS A 32 -3.18 7.49 14.89
CA LYS A 32 -3.87 7.54 16.19
C LYS A 32 -3.12 6.72 17.25
N ASN A 33 -2.53 5.59 16.87
CA ASN A 33 -1.71 4.73 17.73
C ASN A 33 -0.28 5.29 17.93
N GLY A 34 -0.02 6.51 17.46
CA GLY A 34 1.23 7.23 17.66
C GLY A 34 2.38 6.75 16.76
N TYR A 35 2.12 6.00 15.69
CA TYR A 35 3.12 5.71 14.68
C TYR A 35 3.38 6.93 13.78
N ARG A 36 4.61 7.04 13.30
CA ARG A 36 4.95 7.91 12.17
C ARG A 36 4.67 7.12 10.88
N VAL A 37 3.89 7.68 9.97
CA VAL A 37 3.34 6.94 8.83
C VAL A 37 3.79 7.56 7.52
N ILE A 38 4.29 6.72 6.62
CA ILE A 38 4.48 7.07 5.21
C ILE A 38 3.44 6.32 4.38
N LEU A 39 2.77 7.03 3.51
CA LEU A 39 1.89 6.47 2.49
C LEU A 39 2.54 6.69 1.13
N LEU A 40 2.73 5.61 0.38
CA LEU A 40 3.19 5.65 -1.00
C LEU A 40 2.00 5.30 -1.91
N ASP A 41 1.50 6.27 -2.66
CA ASP A 41 0.50 6.07 -3.70
C ASP A 41 1.22 5.67 -4.99
N ALA A 42 1.31 4.37 -5.22
CA ALA A 42 1.93 3.75 -6.40
C ALA A 42 0.92 3.31 -7.46
N ASP A 43 -0.39 3.51 -7.22
CA ASP A 43 -1.43 3.26 -8.22
C ASP A 43 -1.40 4.35 -9.30
N ALA A 44 -0.77 4.04 -10.44
CA ALA A 44 -0.61 4.96 -11.56
C ALA A 44 -1.92 5.23 -12.33
N SER A 45 -2.90 4.34 -12.21
CA SER A 45 -4.16 4.38 -12.96
C SER A 45 -5.24 5.26 -12.32
N ASN A 46 -5.14 5.52 -11.01
CA ASN A 46 -6.14 6.27 -10.26
C ASN A 46 -5.77 7.76 -10.13
N PRO A 47 -6.38 8.68 -10.90
CA PRO A 47 -5.99 10.09 -10.90
C PRO A 47 -6.25 10.83 -9.57
N GLY A 48 -7.15 10.33 -8.74
CA GLY A 48 -7.44 10.90 -7.42
C GLY A 48 -6.61 10.33 -6.29
N GLY A 49 -6.27 9.06 -6.40
CA GLY A 49 -5.45 8.30 -5.48
C GLY A 49 -5.79 8.47 -4.00
N LEU A 50 -4.82 8.19 -3.16
CA LEU A 50 -4.91 8.34 -1.71
C LEU A 50 -5.09 9.80 -1.26
N PHE A 51 -4.59 10.76 -2.04
CA PHE A 51 -4.63 12.17 -1.65
C PHE A 51 -6.06 12.66 -1.41
N ARG A 52 -7.02 12.33 -2.29
CA ARG A 52 -8.43 12.70 -2.15
C ARG A 52 -9.07 12.09 -0.90
N LEU A 53 -8.68 10.90 -0.51
CA LEU A 53 -9.22 10.21 0.67
C LEU A 53 -8.71 10.79 1.99
N LEU A 54 -7.62 11.57 1.96
CA LEU A 54 -6.93 12.10 3.13
C LEU A 54 -7.02 13.61 3.28
N SER A 55 -7.30 14.33 2.19
CA SER A 55 -7.24 15.78 2.12
C SER A 55 -8.46 16.41 1.47
N THR A 56 -8.82 17.59 1.95
CA THR A 56 -9.80 18.48 1.31
C THR A 56 -9.12 19.49 0.37
N LYS A 57 -7.79 19.49 0.29
CA LYS A 57 -7.04 20.37 -0.63
C LYS A 57 -7.29 19.96 -2.08
N ILE A 58 -7.29 20.94 -2.98
CA ILE A 58 -7.53 20.72 -4.41
C ILE A 58 -6.27 20.18 -5.10
N ASN A 59 -5.09 20.72 -4.73
CA ASN A 59 -3.84 20.40 -5.40
C ASN A 59 -3.11 19.27 -4.67
N ALA A 60 -2.94 18.15 -5.35
CA ALA A 60 -2.11 17.05 -4.92
C ALA A 60 -0.61 17.46 -4.96
N PRO A 61 0.27 16.79 -4.19
CA PRO A 61 1.71 16.99 -4.30
C PRO A 61 2.19 16.62 -5.71
N LYS A 62 3.33 17.19 -6.11
CA LYS A 62 3.99 16.79 -7.37
C LYS A 62 4.38 15.31 -7.31
N PRO A 63 4.38 14.62 -8.46
CA PRO A 63 4.79 13.23 -8.53
C PRO A 63 6.22 13.03 -8.01
N LEU A 64 6.41 12.07 -7.12
CA LEU A 64 7.72 11.78 -6.52
C LEU A 64 8.75 11.33 -7.57
N ILE A 65 8.30 10.67 -8.65
CA ILE A 65 9.19 10.27 -9.75
C ILE A 65 9.91 11.46 -10.39
N GLU A 66 9.31 12.66 -10.39
CA GLU A 66 9.96 13.88 -10.90
C GLU A 66 11.17 14.28 -10.04
N PHE A 67 11.15 13.98 -8.73
CA PHE A 67 12.29 14.19 -7.86
C PHE A 67 13.48 13.31 -8.25
N PHE A 68 13.23 12.16 -8.86
CA PHE A 68 14.25 11.23 -9.35
C PHE A 68 14.58 11.42 -10.84
N GLY A 69 14.16 12.52 -11.46
CA GLY A 69 14.47 12.86 -12.84
C GLY A 69 13.44 12.38 -13.85
N GLY A 70 12.25 11.94 -13.37
CA GLY A 70 11.16 11.54 -14.24
C GLY A 70 11.36 10.16 -14.90
N ARG A 71 10.46 9.83 -15.82
CA ARG A 71 10.48 8.58 -16.60
C ARG A 71 11.71 8.45 -17.49
N GLU A 72 12.38 9.55 -17.80
CA GLU A 72 13.61 9.54 -18.63
C GLU A 72 14.79 8.94 -17.89
N LYS A 73 14.84 9.05 -16.54
CA LYS A 73 15.92 8.54 -15.69
C LYS A 73 15.53 7.32 -14.86
N VAL A 74 14.26 7.14 -14.58
CA VAL A 74 13.75 5.98 -13.84
C VAL A 74 13.20 4.98 -14.83
N THR A 75 13.95 3.92 -15.09
CA THR A 75 13.57 2.85 -16.04
C THR A 75 12.66 1.82 -15.36
N CYS A 76 11.97 1.00 -16.16
CA CYS A 76 11.19 -0.12 -15.65
C CYS A 76 12.12 -1.17 -15.00
N PRO A 77 11.75 -1.78 -13.86
CA PRO A 77 12.54 -2.85 -13.25
C PRO A 77 12.72 -4.10 -14.11
N SER A 78 11.85 -4.31 -15.10
CA SER A 78 11.98 -5.39 -16.09
C SER A 78 13.09 -5.13 -17.09
N ASP A 79 13.35 -3.87 -17.42
CA ASP A 79 14.38 -3.46 -18.37
C ASP A 79 15.74 -3.26 -17.68
N ASP A 80 15.68 -2.69 -16.47
CA ASP A 80 16.84 -2.45 -15.61
C ASP A 80 16.49 -2.81 -14.15
N PRO A 81 16.86 -4.03 -13.70
CA PRO A 81 16.57 -4.50 -12.34
C PRO A 81 17.47 -3.85 -11.27
N SER A 82 18.50 -3.10 -11.65
CA SER A 82 19.40 -2.41 -10.71
C SER A 82 18.61 -1.47 -9.78
N PRO A 83 19.11 -1.19 -8.58
CA PRO A 83 18.50 -0.19 -7.71
C PRO A 83 18.51 1.20 -8.34
N MET A 84 17.52 2.03 -7.95
CA MET A 84 17.56 3.46 -8.30
C MET A 84 18.81 4.12 -7.72
N THR A 85 19.35 5.09 -8.45
CA THR A 85 20.44 5.94 -7.99
C THR A 85 19.93 7.31 -7.54
N ARG A 86 20.67 7.99 -6.67
CA ARG A 86 20.40 9.38 -6.33
C ARG A 86 20.67 10.29 -7.53
N ILE A 87 19.93 11.38 -7.68
CA ILE A 87 20.04 12.32 -8.81
C ILE A 87 21.46 12.89 -8.94
N ASN A 88 22.13 13.14 -7.81
CA ASN A 88 23.42 13.81 -7.76
C ASN A 88 24.59 12.88 -7.41
N SER A 89 24.38 11.58 -7.42
CA SER A 89 25.41 10.58 -7.14
C SER A 89 25.06 9.26 -7.83
N ASN A 90 26.11 8.45 -8.12
CA ASN A 90 25.90 7.10 -8.65
C ASN A 90 25.61 6.07 -7.54
N LEU A 91 25.34 6.52 -6.31
CA LEU A 91 25.04 5.63 -5.18
C LEU A 91 23.61 5.09 -5.29
N PRO A 92 23.43 3.77 -5.16
CA PRO A 92 22.10 3.17 -5.11
C PRO A 92 21.28 3.72 -3.94
N ILE A 93 20.00 3.98 -4.18
CA ILE A 93 19.09 4.56 -3.17
C ILE A 93 18.82 3.59 -2.00
N ASN A 94 18.85 2.28 -2.26
CA ASN A 94 18.65 1.25 -1.24
C ASN A 94 19.84 1.10 -0.28
N GLU A 95 21.02 1.56 -0.66
CA GLU A 95 22.20 1.59 0.21
C GLU A 95 22.24 2.88 1.06
N THR A 96 21.51 3.90 0.64
CA THR A 96 21.43 5.17 1.34
C THR A 96 19.98 5.56 1.53
N VAL A 97 19.42 5.18 2.67
CA VAL A 97 18.08 5.58 3.10
C VAL A 97 17.95 7.10 3.02
N ILE A 98 16.88 7.59 2.38
CA ILE A 98 16.64 9.02 2.16
C ILE A 98 16.09 9.65 3.43
N ASP A 99 16.65 10.77 3.87
CA ASP A 99 16.04 11.58 4.92
C ASP A 99 14.86 12.39 4.35
N LEU A 100 13.77 12.51 5.12
CA LEU A 100 12.61 13.30 4.69
C LEU A 100 12.95 14.78 4.44
N SER A 101 13.98 15.30 5.08
CA SER A 101 14.45 16.67 4.89
C SER A 101 15.12 16.91 3.52
N GLU A 102 15.59 15.84 2.88
CA GLU A 102 16.18 15.90 1.53
C GLU A 102 15.11 16.06 0.43
N ILE A 103 13.85 15.79 0.76
CA ILE A 103 12.75 15.83 -0.20
C ILE A 103 12.01 17.16 -0.10
N PRO A 104 12.02 17.99 -1.16
CA PRO A 104 11.28 19.25 -1.15
C PRO A 104 9.78 19.06 -0.87
N GLU A 105 9.19 19.95 -0.09
CA GLU A 105 7.80 19.87 0.36
C GLU A 105 6.77 19.72 -0.78
N LYS A 106 7.08 20.27 -1.95
CA LYS A 106 6.21 20.16 -3.14
C LYS A 106 5.91 18.72 -3.56
N TYR A 107 6.71 17.73 -3.16
CA TYR A 107 6.55 16.31 -3.51
C TYR A 107 5.80 15.51 -2.44
N SER A 108 5.41 16.13 -1.33
CA SER A 108 4.73 15.45 -0.23
C SER A 108 3.52 16.21 0.28
N PHE A 109 2.55 15.46 0.80
CA PHE A 109 1.48 16.00 1.63
C PHE A 109 1.71 15.55 3.07
N LYS A 110 1.85 16.52 4.00
CA LYS A 110 2.09 16.25 5.42
C LYS A 110 0.87 16.62 6.25
N LYS A 111 0.49 15.75 7.17
CA LYS A 111 -0.54 15.97 8.18
C LYS A 111 -0.13 15.32 9.50
N LYS A 112 0.36 16.11 10.47
CA LYS A 112 0.99 15.60 11.70
C LYS A 112 2.16 14.65 11.33
N ASP A 113 2.20 13.47 11.92
CA ASP A 113 3.19 12.41 11.66
C ASP A 113 2.83 11.48 10.49
N LEU A 114 1.94 11.90 9.60
CA LEU A 114 1.63 11.22 8.36
C LEU A 114 2.15 12.02 7.17
N THR A 115 2.94 11.35 6.33
CA THR A 115 3.44 11.90 5.07
C THR A 115 2.98 11.05 3.90
N LEU A 116 2.32 11.65 2.93
CA LEU A 116 1.90 11.01 1.69
C LEU A 116 2.80 11.45 0.54
N PHE A 117 3.28 10.48 -0.22
CA PHE A 117 3.92 10.67 -1.52
C PHE A 117 3.06 10.04 -2.61
N GLN A 118 2.76 10.80 -3.65
CA GLN A 118 2.19 10.29 -4.89
C GLN A 118 3.36 9.99 -5.83
N ILE A 119 3.58 8.71 -6.19
CA ILE A 119 4.77 8.32 -6.95
C ILE A 119 4.69 8.85 -8.38
N GLY A 120 3.58 8.61 -9.05
CA GLY A 120 3.33 9.10 -10.41
C GLY A 120 1.95 8.68 -10.88
N LYS A 121 1.47 9.31 -11.96
CA LYS A 121 0.19 8.97 -12.59
C LYS A 121 0.38 8.98 -14.09
N ILE A 122 -0.33 8.08 -14.79
CA ILE A 122 -0.45 8.10 -16.24
C ILE A 122 -1.54 9.10 -16.58
N LYS A 123 -1.22 10.14 -17.37
CA LYS A 123 -2.12 11.25 -17.69
C LYS A 123 -2.45 11.33 -19.16
N GLU A 124 -1.55 10.86 -20.00
CA GLU A 124 -1.64 11.03 -21.45
C GLU A 124 -1.54 9.69 -22.18
N ALA A 125 -2.15 9.62 -23.36
CA ALA A 125 -2.01 8.47 -24.22
C ALA A 125 -0.54 8.31 -24.66
N CYS A 126 -0.07 7.07 -24.75
CA CYS A 126 1.31 6.73 -25.15
C CYS A 126 2.41 7.19 -24.16
N GLU A 127 2.04 7.59 -22.93
CA GLU A 127 3.00 7.96 -21.87
C GLU A 127 3.82 6.76 -21.35
N GLY A 128 3.43 5.55 -21.71
CA GLY A 128 4.08 4.29 -21.27
C GLY A 128 3.37 3.63 -20.07
N CYS A 129 3.98 2.57 -19.56
CA CYS A 129 3.43 1.80 -18.45
C CYS A 129 3.85 2.37 -17.07
N ASP A 130 3.33 1.79 -16.00
CA ASP A 130 3.64 2.12 -14.59
C ASP A 130 4.98 1.55 -14.09
N GLY A 131 5.75 0.85 -14.94
CA GLY A 131 7.04 0.24 -14.57
C GLY A 131 8.00 1.18 -13.83
N PRO A 132 8.27 2.40 -14.32
CA PRO A 132 9.10 3.38 -13.61
C PRO A 132 8.57 3.72 -12.21
N MET A 133 7.25 3.85 -12.03
CA MET A 133 6.63 4.09 -10.73
C MET A 133 6.81 2.89 -9.79
N SER A 134 6.74 1.68 -10.32
CA SER A 134 7.01 0.45 -9.57
C SER A 134 8.45 0.40 -9.06
N LYS A 135 9.43 0.89 -9.84
CA LYS A 135 10.84 1.01 -9.39
C LYS A 135 10.97 1.97 -8.21
N VAL A 136 10.28 3.13 -8.27
CA VAL A 136 10.25 4.06 -7.13
C VAL A 136 9.60 3.41 -5.90
N ALA A 137 8.46 2.71 -6.07
CA ALA A 137 7.79 2.03 -4.96
C ALA A 137 8.68 0.97 -4.29
N ARG A 138 9.45 0.23 -5.08
CA ARG A 138 10.40 -0.79 -4.61
C ARG A 138 11.54 -0.19 -3.81
N ASP A 139 12.18 0.85 -4.35
CA ASP A 139 13.50 1.32 -3.89
C ASP A 139 13.43 2.54 -2.95
N PHE A 140 12.30 3.26 -2.92
CA PHE A 140 12.16 4.42 -2.08
C PHE A 140 11.96 4.03 -0.60
N ILE A 141 13.00 4.18 0.19
CA ILE A 141 13.01 3.90 1.64
C ILE A 141 13.41 5.17 2.38
N VAL A 142 12.61 5.56 3.37
CA VAL A 142 12.83 6.75 4.18
C VAL A 142 13.48 6.37 5.50
N LYS A 143 14.51 7.14 5.88
CA LYS A 143 15.21 6.99 7.16
C LYS A 143 14.32 7.36 8.34
N GLY A 144 14.31 6.53 9.36
CA GLY A 144 13.61 6.77 10.63
C GLY A 144 12.51 5.75 10.92
N ASP A 145 11.93 5.87 12.12
CA ASP A 145 10.95 4.93 12.68
C ASP A 145 9.56 5.06 12.03
N PHE A 146 9.47 4.86 10.72
CA PHE A 146 8.21 4.95 9.99
C PHE A 146 7.58 3.58 9.77
N VAL A 147 6.24 3.54 9.76
CA VAL A 147 5.48 2.49 9.08
C VAL A 147 5.18 2.98 7.68
N THR A 148 5.59 2.23 6.67
CA THR A 148 5.31 2.57 5.27
C THR A 148 4.20 1.70 4.72
N LEU A 149 3.10 2.30 4.26
CA LEU A 149 2.03 1.63 3.53
C LEU A 149 2.18 1.96 2.04
N ILE A 150 2.20 0.93 1.20
CA ILE A 150 2.35 1.05 -0.25
C ILE A 150 1.04 0.63 -0.91
N ASP A 151 0.31 1.59 -1.51
CA ASP A 151 -0.91 1.34 -2.29
C ASP A 151 -0.53 1.11 -3.74
N VAL A 152 -0.65 -0.12 -4.21
CA VAL A 152 -0.30 -0.48 -5.59
C VAL A 152 -1.52 -0.62 -6.48
N GLU A 153 -1.29 -0.56 -7.79
CA GLU A 153 -2.29 -0.80 -8.81
C GLU A 153 -2.98 -2.18 -8.63
N ALA A 154 -4.15 -2.31 -9.23
CA ALA A 154 -4.89 -3.57 -9.21
C ALA A 154 -4.13 -4.66 -9.98
N GLY A 155 -4.28 -5.90 -9.52
CA GLY A 155 -3.65 -7.05 -10.18
C GLY A 155 -2.41 -7.55 -9.47
N ILE A 156 -1.56 -8.21 -10.20
CA ILE A 156 -0.36 -8.91 -9.72
C ILE A 156 0.93 -8.44 -10.44
N GLU A 157 0.82 -7.48 -11.34
CA GLU A 157 1.93 -7.04 -12.22
C GLU A 157 3.09 -6.45 -11.43
N HIS A 158 2.80 -5.85 -10.27
CA HIS A 158 3.81 -5.32 -9.37
C HIS A 158 4.75 -6.42 -8.80
N PHE A 159 4.27 -7.67 -8.66
CA PHE A 159 5.14 -8.81 -8.31
C PHE A 159 6.14 -9.11 -9.42
N GLY A 160 5.73 -9.08 -10.69
CA GLY A 160 6.63 -9.24 -11.82
C GLY A 160 7.72 -8.16 -11.90
N ARG A 161 7.50 -7.00 -11.26
CA ARG A 161 8.44 -5.87 -11.19
C ARG A 161 9.25 -5.81 -9.89
N GLY A 162 9.02 -6.76 -8.98
CA GLY A 162 9.78 -6.91 -7.73
C GLY A 162 9.51 -5.84 -6.68
N VAL A 163 8.32 -5.21 -6.67
CA VAL A 163 7.94 -4.19 -5.66
C VAL A 163 7.96 -4.80 -4.25
N GLU A 164 7.64 -6.07 -4.14
CA GLU A 164 7.59 -6.84 -2.88
C GLU A 164 8.97 -7.17 -2.30
N LYS A 165 10.07 -7.02 -3.03
CA LYS A 165 11.43 -7.38 -2.55
C LYS A 165 11.86 -6.66 -1.28
N ASN A 166 11.34 -5.45 -1.04
CA ASN A 166 11.64 -4.64 0.13
C ASN A 166 10.40 -4.45 1.01
N VAL A 167 9.58 -5.49 1.17
CA VAL A 167 8.31 -5.46 1.90
C VAL A 167 8.34 -6.50 3.02
N ASP A 168 7.90 -6.12 4.21
CA ASP A 168 7.84 -7.01 5.38
C ASP A 168 6.51 -7.78 5.44
N VAL A 169 5.43 -7.16 4.95
CA VAL A 169 4.07 -7.71 5.01
C VAL A 169 3.30 -7.36 3.74
N VAL A 170 2.56 -8.33 3.22
CA VAL A 170 1.62 -8.13 2.12
C VAL A 170 0.18 -8.27 2.63
N LEU A 171 -0.63 -7.23 2.46
CA LEU A 171 -2.05 -7.24 2.78
C LEU A 171 -2.85 -7.31 1.47
N VAL A 172 -3.61 -8.39 1.28
CA VAL A 172 -4.47 -8.55 0.11
C VAL A 172 -5.89 -8.15 0.47
N ILE A 173 -6.44 -7.14 -0.21
CA ILE A 173 -7.81 -6.70 0.00
C ILE A 173 -8.75 -7.52 -0.88
N VAL A 174 -9.62 -8.28 -0.23
CA VAL A 174 -10.53 -9.24 -0.86
C VAL A 174 -11.97 -8.77 -0.70
N ASP A 175 -12.62 -8.42 -1.80
CA ASP A 175 -14.07 -8.15 -1.84
C ASP A 175 -14.88 -9.43 -2.13
N PRO A 176 -16.22 -9.46 -1.96
CA PRO A 176 -17.01 -10.67 -2.13
C PRO A 176 -17.22 -11.07 -3.60
N THR A 177 -16.10 -11.28 -4.32
CA THR A 177 -16.09 -11.75 -5.71
C THR A 177 -15.11 -12.91 -5.89
N PHE A 178 -15.42 -13.81 -6.80
CA PHE A 178 -14.59 -14.99 -7.07
C PHE A 178 -13.16 -14.61 -7.49
N GLU A 179 -13.01 -13.59 -8.34
CA GLU A 179 -11.72 -13.12 -8.84
C GLU A 179 -10.83 -12.57 -7.72
N SER A 180 -11.41 -11.96 -6.68
CA SER A 180 -10.66 -11.50 -5.52
C SER A 180 -10.00 -12.63 -4.74
N PHE A 181 -10.66 -13.78 -4.63
CA PHE A 181 -10.08 -14.98 -3.99
C PHE A 181 -8.97 -15.58 -4.84
N VAL A 182 -9.15 -15.61 -6.16
CA VAL A 182 -8.11 -16.11 -7.09
C VAL A 182 -6.86 -15.23 -7.01
N ILE A 183 -7.03 -13.90 -7.02
CA ILE A 183 -5.89 -12.96 -6.87
C ILE A 183 -5.20 -13.17 -5.52
N ALA A 184 -5.93 -13.34 -4.43
CA ALA A 184 -5.34 -13.57 -3.10
C ALA A 184 -4.52 -14.87 -3.07
N GLU A 185 -4.99 -15.95 -3.71
CA GLU A 185 -4.26 -17.21 -3.85
C GLU A 185 -2.96 -17.02 -4.65
N ILE A 186 -3.03 -16.32 -5.79
CA ILE A 186 -1.87 -16.07 -6.64
C ILE A 186 -0.82 -15.24 -5.88
N VAL A 187 -1.25 -14.18 -5.18
CA VAL A 187 -0.37 -13.34 -4.36
C VAL A 187 0.31 -14.16 -3.28
N ALA A 188 -0.42 -15.01 -2.56
CA ALA A 188 0.16 -15.86 -1.52
C ALA A 188 1.23 -16.81 -2.10
N LYS A 189 0.95 -17.46 -3.23
CA LYS A 189 1.90 -18.33 -3.93
C LYS A 189 3.14 -17.58 -4.41
N MET A 190 2.97 -16.41 -5.04
CA MET A 190 4.09 -15.59 -5.51
C MET A 190 4.99 -15.14 -4.37
N THR A 191 4.41 -14.68 -3.26
CA THR A 191 5.16 -14.21 -2.10
C THR A 191 5.90 -15.36 -1.42
N SER A 192 5.28 -16.54 -1.31
CA SER A 192 5.93 -17.74 -0.78
C SER A 192 7.11 -18.18 -1.66
N TYR A 193 6.97 -18.10 -2.98
CA TYR A 193 8.07 -18.38 -3.91
C TYR A 193 9.28 -17.45 -3.69
N LEU A 194 9.05 -16.23 -3.26
CA LEU A 194 10.10 -15.25 -2.91
C LEU A 194 10.67 -15.43 -1.48
N GLY A 195 10.26 -16.49 -0.78
CA GLY A 195 10.75 -16.82 0.56
C GLY A 195 10.07 -16.06 1.70
N SER A 196 8.95 -15.38 1.47
CA SER A 196 8.18 -14.72 2.50
C SER A 196 6.79 -15.37 2.63
N ASN A 197 6.36 -15.59 3.87
CA ASN A 197 5.02 -16.11 4.18
C ASN A 197 4.12 -15.06 4.85
N ASN A 198 4.56 -13.81 4.93
CA ASN A 198 3.83 -12.72 5.59
C ASN A 198 2.75 -12.12 4.68
N VAL A 199 1.83 -12.96 4.18
CA VAL A 199 0.68 -12.58 3.36
C VAL A 199 -0.59 -12.79 4.13
N TRP A 200 -1.41 -11.74 4.22
CA TRP A 200 -2.65 -11.77 4.97
C TRP A 200 -3.78 -11.13 4.17
N ALA A 201 -4.91 -11.84 4.08
CA ALA A 201 -6.12 -11.30 3.48
C ALA A 201 -6.93 -10.47 4.47
N ILE A 202 -7.39 -9.31 4.03
CA ILE A 202 -8.42 -8.50 4.70
C ILE A 202 -9.67 -8.57 3.85
N LEU A 203 -10.74 -9.14 4.41
CA LEU A 203 -12.05 -9.12 3.75
C LEU A 203 -12.62 -7.71 3.82
N ASN A 204 -13.07 -7.19 2.69
CA ASN A 204 -13.67 -5.85 2.60
C ASN A 204 -15.05 -5.91 1.96
N LYS A 205 -15.87 -4.91 2.24
CA LYS A 205 -17.27 -4.80 1.75
C LYS A 205 -18.14 -5.98 2.18
N VAL A 206 -17.88 -6.54 3.34
CA VAL A 206 -18.70 -7.64 3.90
C VAL A 206 -20.04 -7.07 4.34
N ASP A 207 -21.13 -7.56 3.78
CA ASP A 207 -22.48 -7.05 4.08
C ASP A 207 -23.23 -7.87 5.14
N SER A 208 -22.90 -9.17 5.29
CA SER A 208 -23.54 -10.06 6.25
C SER A 208 -22.55 -11.05 6.87
N LYS A 209 -22.98 -11.65 7.98
CA LYS A 209 -22.23 -12.73 8.66
C LYS A 209 -22.10 -13.98 7.78
N GLU A 210 -23.14 -14.28 7.01
CA GLU A 210 -23.16 -15.40 6.08
C GLU A 210 -22.10 -15.21 4.98
N ILE A 211 -22.06 -14.03 4.34
CA ILE A 211 -21.05 -13.72 3.34
C ILE A 211 -19.64 -13.75 3.95
N GLU A 212 -19.46 -13.26 5.16
CA GLU A 212 -18.17 -13.35 5.86
C GLU A 212 -17.69 -14.80 5.98
N LEU A 213 -18.56 -15.72 6.38
CA LEU A 213 -18.23 -17.15 6.51
C LEU A 213 -17.90 -17.78 5.15
N ILE A 214 -18.66 -17.46 4.11
CA ILE A 214 -18.38 -17.95 2.75
C ILE A 214 -16.98 -17.46 2.30
N MET A 215 -16.67 -16.18 2.52
CA MET A 215 -15.39 -15.59 2.16
C MET A 215 -14.22 -16.23 2.94
N GLN A 216 -14.37 -16.43 4.25
CA GLN A 216 -13.36 -17.11 5.09
C GLN A 216 -13.12 -18.56 4.62
N ASN A 217 -14.18 -19.31 4.34
CA ASN A 217 -14.07 -20.67 3.81
C ASN A 217 -13.38 -20.71 2.45
N SER A 218 -13.64 -19.70 1.60
CA SER A 218 -13.00 -19.58 0.28
C SER A 218 -11.50 -19.32 0.39
N LEU A 219 -11.07 -18.48 1.34
CA LEU A 219 -9.64 -18.25 1.63
C LEU A 219 -8.99 -19.50 2.23
N LYS A 220 -9.65 -20.17 3.18
CA LYS A 220 -9.13 -21.39 3.80
C LYS A 220 -8.88 -22.50 2.78
N LYS A 221 -9.81 -22.70 1.83
CA LYS A 221 -9.65 -23.69 0.73
C LYS A 221 -8.45 -23.38 -0.18
N ARG A 222 -8.00 -22.13 -0.21
CA ARG A 222 -6.86 -21.63 -1.02
C ARG A 222 -5.58 -21.42 -0.21
N GLU A 223 -5.60 -21.85 1.06
CA GLU A 223 -4.46 -21.72 1.98
C GLU A 223 -3.98 -20.27 2.17
N VAL A 224 -4.91 -19.30 2.06
CA VAL A 224 -4.63 -17.88 2.28
C VAL A 224 -4.99 -17.49 3.71
N ASN A 225 -4.01 -16.94 4.43
CA ASN A 225 -4.21 -16.50 5.80
C ASN A 225 -5.18 -15.32 5.89
N TYR A 226 -6.07 -15.35 6.89
CA TYR A 226 -7.09 -14.33 7.15
C TYR A 226 -6.75 -13.47 8.36
N LEU A 227 -6.69 -12.17 8.16
CA LEU A 227 -6.36 -11.20 9.21
C LEU A 227 -7.61 -10.59 9.89
N GLY A 228 -8.60 -10.21 9.10
CA GLY A 228 -9.82 -9.59 9.60
C GLY A 228 -10.79 -9.14 8.51
N SER A 229 -11.97 -8.66 8.92
CA SER A 229 -13.01 -8.21 8.01
C SER A 229 -13.44 -6.77 8.27
N ILE A 230 -13.77 -6.07 7.19
CA ILE A 230 -14.33 -4.74 7.16
C ILE A 230 -15.71 -4.85 6.50
N ASN A 231 -16.73 -4.44 7.24
CA ASN A 231 -18.09 -4.43 6.70
C ASN A 231 -18.25 -3.36 5.62
N PHE A 232 -19.24 -3.57 4.74
CA PHE A 232 -19.65 -2.51 3.81
C PHE A 232 -20.06 -1.27 4.61
N ASP A 233 -19.43 -0.14 4.28
CA ASP A 233 -19.63 1.12 4.98
C ASP A 233 -20.13 2.18 3.97
N LYS A 234 -21.37 2.63 4.20
CA LYS A 234 -22.03 3.62 3.32
C LYS A 234 -21.28 4.94 3.24
N GLU A 235 -20.61 5.35 4.32
CA GLU A 235 -19.85 6.62 4.35
C GLU A 235 -18.59 6.52 3.50
N ILE A 236 -17.90 5.36 3.53
CA ILE A 236 -16.75 5.10 2.65
C ILE A 236 -17.21 5.06 1.20
N HIS A 237 -18.33 4.37 0.92
CA HIS A 237 -18.88 4.28 -0.43
C HIS A 237 -19.26 5.65 -0.98
N LYS A 238 -19.98 6.47 -0.18
CA LYS A 238 -20.36 7.84 -0.53
C LYS A 238 -19.15 8.73 -0.76
N ALA A 239 -18.15 8.68 0.12
CA ALA A 239 -16.90 9.43 -0.06
C ALA A 239 -16.20 9.07 -1.38
N GLY A 240 -16.20 7.78 -1.75
CA GLY A 240 -15.68 7.29 -3.03
C GLY A 240 -16.44 7.85 -4.23
N LEU A 241 -17.78 7.82 -4.20
CA LEU A 241 -18.63 8.38 -5.26
C LEU A 241 -18.44 9.88 -5.45
N GLU A 242 -18.34 10.62 -4.35
CA GLU A 242 -18.22 12.07 -4.36
C GLU A 242 -16.76 12.55 -4.55
N GLY A 243 -15.79 11.65 -4.56
CA GLY A 243 -14.35 11.99 -4.62
C GLY A 243 -13.90 12.81 -3.41
N LYS A 244 -14.49 12.57 -2.24
CA LYS A 244 -14.24 13.31 -1.00
C LYS A 244 -13.38 12.52 -0.02
N MET A 245 -12.82 13.23 0.96
CA MET A 245 -12.10 12.66 2.08
C MET A 245 -13.04 11.74 2.90
N ILE A 246 -12.55 10.56 3.28
CA ILE A 246 -13.24 9.68 4.22
C ILE A 246 -13.23 10.38 5.59
N ALA A 247 -14.41 10.76 6.06
CA ALA A 247 -14.61 11.31 7.40
C ALA A 247 -14.63 10.19 8.46
N GLN A 248 -15.43 10.31 9.51
CA GLN A 248 -15.67 9.23 10.46
C GLN A 248 -16.53 8.14 9.83
N CYS A 249 -16.13 6.87 10.02
CA CYS A 249 -16.84 5.71 9.52
C CYS A 249 -16.77 4.55 10.52
N LYS A 250 -17.72 3.62 10.42
CA LYS A 250 -17.78 2.44 11.32
C LYS A 250 -16.60 1.49 11.10
N ALA A 251 -16.00 1.50 9.92
CA ALA A 251 -14.86 0.70 9.56
C ALA A 251 -13.60 1.01 10.41
N GLU A 252 -13.46 2.22 10.98
CA GLU A 252 -12.29 2.59 11.80
C GLU A 252 -12.04 1.62 12.94
N LYS A 253 -13.09 1.21 13.66
CA LYS A 253 -12.97 0.24 14.78
C LYS A 253 -12.49 -1.14 14.31
N LYS A 254 -12.91 -1.56 13.11
CA LYS A 254 -12.46 -2.83 12.53
C LYS A 254 -10.98 -2.77 12.14
N ILE A 255 -10.56 -1.66 11.56
CA ILE A 255 -9.16 -1.38 11.20
C ILE A 255 -8.26 -1.39 12.44
N GLU A 256 -8.67 -0.78 13.55
CA GLU A 256 -7.92 -0.82 14.81
C GLU A 256 -7.70 -2.27 15.29
N GLY A 257 -8.75 -3.12 15.21
CA GLY A 257 -8.64 -4.54 15.53
C GLY A 257 -7.71 -5.31 14.59
N ILE A 258 -7.72 -4.99 13.29
CA ILE A 258 -6.84 -5.58 12.29
C ILE A 258 -5.38 -5.23 12.57
N ILE A 259 -5.08 -3.96 12.87
CA ILE A 259 -3.72 -3.52 13.21
C ILE A 259 -3.22 -4.25 14.45
N LYS A 260 -4.01 -4.30 15.52
CA LYS A 260 -3.64 -5.00 16.76
C LYS A 260 -3.36 -6.49 16.51
N LYS A 261 -4.17 -7.14 15.67
CA LYS A 261 -3.94 -8.55 15.32
C LYS A 261 -2.65 -8.72 14.52
N LEU A 262 -2.36 -7.81 13.59
CA LEU A 262 -1.11 -7.83 12.83
C LEU A 262 0.11 -7.63 13.74
N GLU A 263 0.05 -6.68 14.69
CA GLU A 263 1.11 -6.47 15.68
C GLU A 263 1.39 -7.74 16.48
N ASN A 264 0.35 -8.39 17.01
CA ASN A 264 0.51 -9.62 17.79
C ASN A 264 1.14 -10.76 16.98
N LEU A 265 0.75 -10.91 15.70
CA LEU A 265 1.32 -11.93 14.82
C LEU A 265 2.82 -11.72 14.58
N LEU A 266 3.20 -10.48 14.28
CA LEU A 266 4.61 -10.14 14.04
C LEU A 266 5.46 -10.19 15.31
N GLU A 267 4.89 -9.90 16.48
CA GLU A 267 5.56 -10.06 17.77
C GLU A 267 5.89 -11.53 18.04
N THR A 268 4.93 -12.42 17.82
CA THR A 268 5.13 -13.86 17.95
C THR A 268 6.22 -14.38 17.01
N GLU A 269 6.26 -13.91 15.74
CA GLU A 269 7.31 -14.30 14.80
C GLU A 269 8.73 -13.84 15.22
N MET A 270 8.83 -12.72 15.94
CA MET A 270 10.11 -12.20 16.44
C MET A 270 10.63 -12.98 17.66
N GLU A 271 9.76 -13.60 18.44
CA GLU A 271 10.13 -14.41 19.60
C GLU A 271 10.69 -15.80 19.22
N TYR A 272 10.37 -16.27 18.00
CA TYR A 272 10.81 -17.57 17.48
C TYR A 272 12.03 -17.50 16.54
N LYS A 273 12.55 -16.30 16.25
CA LYS A 273 13.80 -16.07 15.48
C LYS A 273 14.95 -15.71 16.40
#